data_8e30ca7ab554aae76a28963bb5daf500
#
_entry.id   8e30ca7ab554aae76a28963bb5daf500
#
_cell.length_a   1.000
_cell.length_b   1.000
_cell.length_c   1.000
_cell.angle_alpha   90.00
_cell.angle_beta   90.00
_cell.angle_gamma   90.00
#
_symmetry.space_group_name_H-M   'P 1'
#
loop_
_entity.id
_entity.type
_entity.pdbx_description
1 polymer ?
#
loop_
_entity_poly.entity_id
_entity_poly.type
_entity_poly.pdbx_seq_one_letter_code
_entity_poly.pdbx_strand_id
1 'polypeptide(L)'
;MARKLLLEKAHIEGIRYYDVYRREGGYRSVEKALKTMTPEAIVEEVKKSGLRGRGGAGFPTGMKWSFLAKPEGVPRYVVCNADESEPGTFKDRYLMEFIPHLLIEGMILASFALGCKTSYIYIRGEYWWVKEILEQAITEAKNAGWLGKNILGSGFDCELYVQPGAGAYICGEETALLESLEGKRGNPRIKPPFPAVKGLWGCPTVVNNVETIAAVVPIVNDGGDEYAKIGVGKSTGTKLMSACGNLNKPGV
;
A
#
# COMPACT_ATOMS: atom_id res chain seq x y z
N MET A 1 18.63 -5.49 19.00
CA MET A 1 17.65 -6.22 18.17
C MET A 1 17.20 -5.32 17.04
N ALA A 2 17.04 -5.85 15.82
CA ALA A 2 16.45 -5.07 14.72
C ALA A 2 15.01 -4.68 15.07
N ARG A 3 14.63 -3.42 14.81
CA ARG A 3 13.27 -2.93 15.06
C ARG A 3 12.30 -3.58 14.04
N LYS A 4 11.28 -4.28 14.52
CA LYS A 4 10.25 -4.91 13.67
C LYS A 4 9.14 -3.92 13.32
N LEU A 5 9.45 -2.84 12.60
CA LEU A 5 8.56 -1.69 12.41
C LEU A 5 7.15 -2.05 11.93
N LEU A 6 7.03 -2.85 10.86
CA LEU A 6 5.72 -3.23 10.27
C LEU A 6 5.09 -4.44 10.97
N LEU A 7 5.91 -5.33 11.52
CA LEU A 7 5.45 -6.57 12.16
C LEU A 7 5.49 -6.51 13.69
N GLU A 8 5.69 -5.33 14.27
CA GLU A 8 5.81 -5.15 15.73
C GLU A 8 4.59 -5.72 16.46
N LYS A 9 3.41 -5.54 15.91
CA LYS A 9 2.13 -5.96 16.48
C LYS A 9 1.58 -7.28 15.92
N ALA A 10 2.27 -7.92 14.99
CA ALA A 10 1.79 -9.14 14.34
C ALA A 10 1.55 -10.32 15.31
N HIS A 11 2.17 -10.27 16.49
CA HIS A 11 2.04 -11.29 17.54
C HIS A 11 0.81 -11.10 18.45
N ILE A 12 0.11 -9.96 18.35
CA ILE A 12 -1.05 -9.66 19.19
C ILE A 12 -2.25 -10.44 18.67
N GLU A 13 -2.85 -11.23 19.55
CA GLU A 13 -4.05 -12.01 19.20
C GLU A 13 -5.19 -11.08 18.76
N GLY A 14 -5.79 -11.40 17.63
CA GLY A 14 -6.91 -10.63 17.06
C GLY A 14 -6.51 -9.31 16.39
N ILE A 15 -5.20 -8.98 16.22
CA ILE A 15 -4.74 -7.73 15.60
C ILE A 15 -5.29 -7.51 14.18
N ARG A 16 -5.71 -8.57 13.50
CA ARG A 16 -6.32 -8.50 12.19
C ARG A 16 -7.71 -7.87 12.17
N TYR A 17 -8.39 -7.79 13.32
CA TYR A 17 -9.72 -7.21 13.47
C TYR A 17 -9.62 -5.73 13.88
N TYR A 18 -10.57 -4.93 13.40
CA TYR A 18 -10.59 -3.49 13.59
C TYR A 18 -10.47 -3.04 15.06
N ASP A 19 -11.25 -3.63 15.95
CA ASP A 19 -11.31 -3.19 17.37
C ASP A 19 -9.96 -3.35 18.06
N VAL A 20 -9.27 -4.47 17.82
CA VAL A 20 -7.94 -4.71 18.37
C VAL A 20 -6.92 -3.79 17.72
N TYR A 21 -6.93 -3.68 16.38
CA TYR A 21 -6.02 -2.80 15.66
C TYR A 21 -6.18 -1.33 16.11
N ARG A 22 -7.42 -0.85 16.26
CA ARG A 22 -7.71 0.51 16.73
C ARG A 22 -7.24 0.74 18.16
N ARG A 23 -7.50 -0.20 19.07
CA ARG A 23 -7.04 -0.16 20.47
C ARG A 23 -5.51 -0.07 20.55
N GLU A 24 -4.81 -0.77 19.69
CA GLU A 24 -3.34 -0.75 19.58
C GLU A 24 -2.80 0.48 18.83
N GLY A 25 -3.62 1.46 18.57
CA GLY A 25 -3.24 2.75 17.98
C GLY A 25 -3.31 2.81 16.45
N GLY A 26 -3.99 1.87 15.82
CA GLY A 26 -4.27 1.93 14.38
C GLY A 26 -5.11 3.14 13.99
N TYR A 27 -5.02 3.54 12.74
CA TYR A 27 -5.68 4.70 12.12
C TYR A 27 -5.31 6.08 12.71
N ARG A 28 -4.35 6.15 13.63
CA ARG A 28 -3.85 7.45 14.15
C ARG A 28 -3.17 8.27 13.05
N SER A 29 -2.47 7.61 12.13
CA SER A 29 -1.83 8.29 11.02
C SER A 29 -2.84 8.93 10.07
N VAL A 30 -3.96 8.26 9.77
CA VAL A 30 -5.05 8.80 8.97
C VAL A 30 -5.71 9.98 9.70
N GLU A 31 -5.99 9.83 11.00
CA GLU A 31 -6.56 10.91 11.80
C GLU A 31 -5.65 12.16 11.82
N LYS A 32 -4.35 11.97 12.05
CA LYS A 32 -3.34 13.03 11.97
C LYS A 32 -3.33 13.67 10.58
N ALA A 33 -3.25 12.85 9.52
CA ALA A 33 -3.19 13.33 8.16
C ALA A 33 -4.40 14.20 7.79
N LEU A 34 -5.62 13.71 8.02
CA LEU A 34 -6.84 14.40 7.63
C LEU A 34 -7.13 15.66 8.47
N LYS A 35 -6.63 15.72 9.72
CA LYS A 35 -6.85 16.88 10.60
C LYS A 35 -5.76 17.95 10.52
N THR A 36 -4.51 17.56 10.23
CA THR A 36 -3.37 18.47 10.45
C THR A 36 -2.38 18.56 9.29
N MET A 37 -2.53 17.75 8.24
CA MET A 37 -1.60 17.73 7.12
C MET A 37 -2.28 18.06 5.79
N THR A 38 -1.53 18.63 4.87
CA THR A 38 -1.95 18.72 3.47
C THR A 38 -1.48 17.48 2.69
N PRO A 39 -2.14 17.15 1.56
CA PRO A 39 -1.67 16.09 0.67
C PRO A 39 -0.18 16.21 0.31
N GLU A 40 0.27 17.40 0.00
CA GLU A 40 1.65 17.69 -0.37
C GLU A 40 2.63 17.45 0.80
N ALA A 41 2.22 17.77 2.02
CA ALA A 41 3.03 17.54 3.22
C ALA A 41 3.31 16.04 3.41
N ILE A 42 2.33 15.15 3.14
CA ILE A 42 2.54 13.71 3.21
C ILE A 42 3.54 13.25 2.13
N VAL A 43 3.42 13.76 0.91
CA VAL A 43 4.38 13.43 -0.17
C VAL A 43 5.81 13.86 0.24
N GLU A 44 5.97 15.02 0.87
CA GLU A 44 7.28 15.49 1.35
C GLU A 44 7.81 14.62 2.51
N GLU A 45 6.98 14.19 3.46
CA GLU A 45 7.39 13.24 4.50
C GLU A 45 7.85 11.90 3.89
N VAL A 46 7.15 11.39 2.88
CA VAL A 46 7.57 10.17 2.15
C VAL A 46 8.88 10.40 1.39
N LYS A 47 9.14 11.59 0.84
CA LYS A 47 10.44 11.93 0.23
C LYS A 47 11.56 11.98 1.27
N LYS A 48 11.36 12.70 2.38
CA LYS A 48 12.33 12.81 3.48
C LYS A 48 12.70 11.45 4.07
N SER A 49 11.72 10.55 4.17
CA SER A 49 11.94 9.19 4.68
C SER A 49 12.95 8.38 3.87
N GLY A 50 13.19 8.75 2.61
CA GLY A 50 14.00 7.98 1.70
C GLY A 50 13.41 6.61 1.34
N LEU A 51 12.12 6.38 1.62
CA LEU A 51 11.44 5.12 1.31
C LEU A 51 11.59 4.75 -0.16
N ARG A 52 12.14 3.58 -0.41
CA ARG A 52 12.25 2.99 -1.74
C ARG A 52 11.23 1.85 -1.90
N GLY A 53 10.72 1.68 -3.11
CA GLY A 53 9.78 0.60 -3.43
C GLY A 53 10.27 -0.78 -2.98
N ARG A 54 9.38 -1.56 -2.40
CA ARG A 54 9.63 -2.90 -1.85
C ARG A 54 9.18 -4.03 -2.78
N GLY A 55 8.78 -3.69 -4.01
CA GLY A 55 8.38 -4.66 -5.04
C GLY A 55 9.50 -5.13 -5.97
N GLY A 56 10.77 -4.86 -5.62
CA GLY A 56 11.95 -5.30 -6.40
C GLY A 56 12.75 -4.16 -7.02
N ALA A 57 12.14 -3.26 -7.79
CA ALA A 57 12.84 -2.18 -8.52
C ALA A 57 13.48 -1.11 -7.63
N GLY A 58 13.00 -0.93 -6.40
CA GLY A 58 13.61 0.00 -5.45
C GLY A 58 13.56 1.48 -5.86
N PHE A 59 12.61 1.90 -6.68
CA PHE A 59 12.47 3.31 -7.07
C PHE A 59 12.03 4.16 -5.87
N PRO A 60 12.54 5.39 -5.67
CA PRO A 60 12.15 6.25 -4.56
C PRO A 60 10.64 6.57 -4.58
N THR A 61 9.93 6.18 -3.51
CA THR A 61 8.46 6.22 -3.47
C THR A 61 7.92 7.65 -3.54
N GLY A 62 8.47 8.56 -2.76
CA GLY A 62 8.04 9.97 -2.77
C GLY A 62 8.27 10.66 -4.11
N MET A 63 9.36 10.30 -4.82
CA MET A 63 9.62 10.79 -6.18
C MET A 63 8.57 10.23 -7.16
N LYS A 64 8.26 8.93 -7.08
CA LYS A 64 7.21 8.30 -7.89
C LYS A 64 5.85 9.02 -7.70
N TRP A 65 5.51 9.36 -6.46
CA TRP A 65 4.28 10.07 -6.14
C TRP A 65 4.24 11.49 -6.72
N SER A 66 5.39 12.20 -6.73
CA SER A 66 5.45 13.55 -7.29
C SER A 66 5.33 13.61 -8.82
N PHE A 67 5.49 12.49 -9.51
CA PHE A 67 5.28 12.40 -10.96
C PHE A 67 3.82 12.21 -11.37
N LEU A 68 2.91 11.97 -10.42
CA LEU A 68 1.50 11.77 -10.75
C LEU A 68 0.93 13.02 -11.39
N ALA A 69 0.50 12.90 -12.64
CA ALA A 69 -0.15 13.99 -13.35
C ALA A 69 -1.48 14.37 -12.69
N LYS A 70 -1.81 15.66 -12.71
CA LYS A 70 -3.01 16.21 -12.06
C LYS A 70 -3.86 17.00 -13.08
N PRO A 71 -4.30 16.40 -14.20
CA PRO A 71 -5.17 17.09 -15.16
C PRO A 71 -6.51 17.37 -14.49
N GLU A 72 -7.10 18.53 -14.83
CA GLU A 72 -8.38 18.95 -14.29
C GLU A 72 -9.51 18.02 -14.77
N GLY A 73 -10.43 17.68 -13.88
CA GLY A 73 -11.59 16.83 -14.19
C GLY A 73 -11.29 15.35 -14.46
N VAL A 74 -10.02 14.93 -14.46
CA VAL A 74 -9.63 13.54 -14.69
C VAL A 74 -9.41 12.81 -13.36
N PRO A 75 -10.04 11.63 -13.15
CA PRO A 75 -9.80 10.83 -11.95
C PRO A 75 -8.35 10.35 -11.90
N ARG A 76 -7.87 10.09 -10.68
CA ARG A 76 -6.55 9.52 -10.41
C ARG A 76 -6.72 8.28 -9.54
N TYR A 77 -5.81 7.33 -9.69
CA TYR A 77 -5.90 6.06 -8.98
C TYR A 77 -4.63 5.71 -8.23
N VAL A 78 -4.81 5.09 -7.06
CA VAL A 78 -3.78 4.34 -6.37
C VAL A 78 -4.10 2.86 -6.52
N VAL A 79 -3.11 2.10 -6.94
CA VAL A 79 -3.22 0.64 -7.05
C VAL A 79 -2.13 0.02 -6.19
N CYS A 80 -2.54 -0.78 -5.21
CA CYS A 80 -1.63 -1.64 -4.47
C CYS A 80 -1.35 -2.90 -5.28
N ASN A 81 -0.10 -3.12 -5.63
CA ASN A 81 0.35 -4.37 -6.23
C ASN A 81 0.56 -5.41 -5.12
N ALA A 82 -0.43 -6.29 -4.98
CA ALA A 82 -0.44 -7.46 -4.10
C ALA A 82 -0.33 -8.78 -4.91
N ASP A 83 0.12 -8.69 -6.15
CA ASP A 83 0.50 -9.86 -6.96
C ASP A 83 1.90 -10.32 -6.55
N GLU A 84 1.97 -11.06 -5.44
CA GLU A 84 3.20 -11.63 -4.91
C GLU A 84 3.45 -12.99 -5.53
N SER A 85 3.87 -13.01 -6.80
CA SER A 85 3.99 -14.22 -7.60
C SER A 85 5.44 -14.72 -7.77
N GLU A 86 6.44 -13.99 -7.24
CA GLU A 86 7.84 -14.44 -7.25
C GLU A 86 8.00 -15.69 -6.37
N PRO A 87 8.52 -16.81 -6.89
CA PRO A 87 8.71 -18.04 -6.13
C PRO A 87 9.50 -17.83 -4.83
N GLY A 88 8.99 -18.37 -3.73
CA GLY A 88 9.60 -18.24 -2.40
C GLY A 88 9.33 -16.90 -1.70
N THR A 89 8.59 -15.99 -2.30
CA THR A 89 8.21 -14.71 -1.70
C THR A 89 6.82 -14.79 -1.08
N PHE A 90 6.70 -14.43 0.21
CA PHE A 90 5.43 -14.44 0.97
C PHE A 90 5.37 -13.36 2.06
N LYS A 91 6.18 -12.33 1.96
CA LYS A 91 6.25 -11.23 2.94
C LYS A 91 5.01 -10.33 2.91
N ASP A 92 4.47 -10.08 1.70
CA ASP A 92 3.30 -9.24 1.51
C ASP A 92 2.03 -9.99 1.94
N ARG A 93 1.96 -11.29 1.66
CA ARG A 93 0.92 -12.17 2.20
C ARG A 93 0.88 -12.10 3.71
N TYR A 94 2.04 -12.14 4.39
CA TYR A 94 2.11 -12.08 5.84
C TYR A 94 1.50 -10.78 6.39
N LEU A 95 1.78 -9.63 5.77
CA LEU A 95 1.15 -8.36 6.14
C LEU A 95 -0.36 -8.39 5.94
N MET A 96 -0.82 -8.83 4.77
CA MET A 96 -2.24 -8.84 4.42
C MET A 96 -3.05 -9.83 5.28
N GLU A 97 -2.46 -10.96 5.65
CA GLU A 97 -3.11 -12.01 6.43
C GLU A 97 -3.19 -11.66 7.92
N PHE A 98 -2.11 -11.13 8.49
CA PHE A 98 -2.01 -10.89 9.94
C PHE A 98 -2.32 -9.47 10.37
N ILE A 99 -2.05 -8.46 9.53
CA ILE A 99 -2.30 -7.05 9.88
C ILE A 99 -2.93 -6.30 8.69
N PRO A 100 -4.09 -6.75 8.18
CA PRO A 100 -4.71 -6.17 6.98
C PRO A 100 -5.03 -4.67 7.13
N HIS A 101 -5.40 -4.23 8.33
CA HIS A 101 -5.70 -2.83 8.59
C HIS A 101 -4.50 -1.89 8.43
N LEU A 102 -3.26 -2.38 8.60
CA LEU A 102 -2.06 -1.59 8.32
C LEU A 102 -1.96 -1.24 6.83
N LEU A 103 -2.30 -2.20 5.95
CA LEU A 103 -2.36 -1.94 4.52
C LEU A 103 -3.49 -0.97 4.17
N ILE A 104 -4.69 -1.17 4.73
CA ILE A 104 -5.84 -0.29 4.49
C ILE A 104 -5.53 1.14 4.95
N GLU A 105 -4.95 1.32 6.13
CA GLU A 105 -4.50 2.61 6.65
C GLU A 105 -3.51 3.28 5.68
N GLY A 106 -2.53 2.54 5.19
CA GLY A 106 -1.57 3.01 4.19
C GLY A 106 -2.22 3.39 2.85
N MET A 107 -3.23 2.63 2.40
CA MET A 107 -3.99 2.94 1.18
C MET A 107 -4.78 4.25 1.31
N ILE A 108 -5.40 4.51 2.46
CA ILE A 108 -6.11 5.77 2.72
C ILE A 108 -5.13 6.95 2.68
N LEU A 109 -3.97 6.82 3.34
CA LEU A 109 -2.92 7.85 3.33
C LEU A 109 -2.39 8.16 1.94
N ALA A 110 -2.09 7.11 1.16
CA ALA A 110 -1.64 7.26 -0.22
C ALA A 110 -2.73 7.91 -1.10
N SER A 111 -3.99 7.50 -0.93
CA SER A 111 -5.12 8.07 -1.65
C SER A 111 -5.33 9.53 -1.33
N PHE A 112 -5.25 9.92 -0.06
CA PHE A 112 -5.34 11.32 0.36
C PHE A 112 -4.18 12.15 -0.19
N ALA A 113 -2.94 11.70 -0.02
CA ALA A 113 -1.74 12.38 -0.50
C ALA A 113 -1.75 12.64 -2.01
N LEU A 114 -2.33 11.73 -2.78
CA LEU A 114 -2.38 11.78 -4.24
C LEU A 114 -3.71 12.32 -4.78
N GLY A 115 -4.69 12.61 -3.90
CA GLY A 115 -6.01 13.10 -4.27
C GLY A 115 -6.81 12.09 -5.08
N CYS A 116 -6.72 10.82 -4.73
CA CYS A 116 -7.44 9.72 -5.37
C CYS A 116 -8.67 9.35 -4.55
N LYS A 117 -9.85 9.33 -5.18
CA LYS A 117 -11.11 8.95 -4.51
C LYS A 117 -11.41 7.46 -4.59
N THR A 118 -10.76 6.76 -5.51
CA THR A 118 -10.94 5.32 -5.73
C THR A 118 -9.58 4.65 -5.84
N SER A 119 -9.43 3.55 -5.14
CA SER A 119 -8.17 2.81 -5.05
C SER A 119 -8.41 1.30 -5.08
N TYR A 120 -7.43 0.55 -5.51
CA TYR A 120 -7.54 -0.90 -5.68
C TYR A 120 -6.37 -1.62 -5.01
N ILE A 121 -6.65 -2.78 -4.43
CA ILE A 121 -5.66 -3.78 -4.07
C ILE A 121 -5.80 -4.90 -5.09
N TYR A 122 -4.82 -5.03 -5.99
CA TYR A 122 -4.77 -6.11 -6.96
C TYR A 122 -4.00 -7.28 -6.36
N ILE A 123 -4.71 -8.36 -6.01
CA ILE A 123 -4.16 -9.53 -5.33
C ILE A 123 -4.09 -10.73 -6.28
N ARG A 124 -3.04 -11.54 -6.18
CA ARG A 124 -2.95 -12.77 -6.97
C ARG A 124 -4.10 -13.73 -6.67
N GLY A 125 -4.59 -14.42 -7.70
CA GLY A 125 -5.76 -15.29 -7.59
C GLY A 125 -5.63 -16.45 -6.60
N GLU A 126 -4.39 -16.93 -6.38
CA GLU A 126 -4.10 -18.01 -5.45
C GLU A 126 -4.28 -17.63 -3.97
N TYR A 127 -4.33 -16.33 -3.66
CA TYR A 127 -4.53 -15.85 -2.29
C TYR A 127 -6.01 -15.56 -1.98
N TRP A 128 -6.92 -16.45 -2.41
CA TRP A 128 -8.36 -16.28 -2.24
C TRP A 128 -8.79 -16.06 -0.77
N TRP A 129 -8.19 -16.76 0.20
CA TRP A 129 -8.49 -16.57 1.63
C TRP A 129 -7.98 -15.21 2.15
N VAL A 130 -6.86 -14.71 1.62
CA VAL A 130 -6.33 -13.38 1.97
C VAL A 130 -7.23 -12.29 1.40
N LYS A 131 -7.80 -12.51 0.20
CA LYS A 131 -8.83 -11.63 -0.38
C LYS A 131 -10.01 -11.48 0.58
N GLU A 132 -10.53 -12.58 1.11
CA GLU A 132 -11.65 -12.56 2.07
C GLU A 132 -11.30 -11.80 3.34
N ILE A 133 -10.08 -11.98 3.87
CA ILE A 133 -9.57 -11.22 5.03
C ILE A 133 -9.52 -9.72 4.73
N LEU A 134 -9.02 -9.32 3.57
CA LEU A 134 -8.96 -7.92 3.15
C LEU A 134 -10.36 -7.32 2.97
N GLU A 135 -11.30 -8.04 2.34
CA GLU A 135 -12.68 -7.59 2.16
C GLU A 135 -13.42 -7.42 3.49
N GLN A 136 -13.18 -8.33 4.45
CA GLN A 136 -13.69 -8.19 5.81
C GLN A 136 -13.11 -6.93 6.46
N ALA A 137 -11.80 -6.74 6.44
CA ALA A 137 -11.13 -5.60 7.05
C ALA A 137 -11.54 -4.25 6.40
N ILE A 138 -11.76 -4.23 5.08
CA ILE A 138 -12.32 -3.06 4.37
C ILE A 138 -13.74 -2.76 4.85
N THR A 139 -14.57 -3.80 5.03
CA THR A 139 -15.93 -3.64 5.55
C THR A 139 -15.92 -3.09 6.97
N GLU A 140 -15.05 -3.60 7.84
CA GLU A 140 -14.85 -3.10 9.20
C GLU A 140 -14.40 -1.63 9.19
N ALA A 141 -13.41 -1.28 8.36
CA ALA A 141 -12.94 0.09 8.20
C ALA A 141 -14.04 1.05 7.68
N LYS A 142 -14.87 0.58 6.74
CA LYS A 142 -16.00 1.34 6.20
C LYS A 142 -17.08 1.58 7.24
N ASN A 143 -17.45 0.55 8.00
CA ASN A 143 -18.41 0.65 9.10
C ASN A 143 -17.94 1.59 10.21
N ALA A 144 -16.63 1.66 10.44
CA ALA A 144 -16.00 2.56 11.39
C ALA A 144 -15.74 3.98 10.87
N GLY A 145 -16.12 4.29 9.61
CA GLY A 145 -16.03 5.63 9.02
C GLY A 145 -14.65 6.02 8.50
N TRP A 146 -13.72 5.05 8.30
CA TRP A 146 -12.39 5.29 7.72
C TRP A 146 -12.37 5.20 6.19
N LEU A 147 -13.43 4.68 5.57
CA LEU A 147 -13.64 4.61 4.12
C LEU A 147 -15.04 5.11 3.78
N GLY A 148 -15.24 5.55 2.54
CA GLY A 148 -16.49 6.07 2.02
C GLY A 148 -16.45 7.58 1.80
N LYS A 149 -17.53 8.28 2.16
CA LYS A 149 -17.71 9.72 1.94
C LYS A 149 -17.33 10.55 3.14
N ASN A 150 -16.72 11.72 2.89
CA ASN A 150 -16.44 12.75 3.89
C ASN A 150 -15.78 12.20 5.17
N ILE A 151 -14.71 11.42 5.01
CA ILE A 151 -14.03 10.71 6.10
C ILE A 151 -13.65 11.70 7.20
N LEU A 152 -14.08 11.44 8.44
CA LEU A 152 -13.86 12.30 9.63
C LEU A 152 -14.27 13.78 9.43
N GLY A 153 -15.18 14.07 8.51
CA GLY A 153 -15.60 15.44 8.22
C GLY A 153 -14.59 16.27 7.43
N SER A 154 -13.58 15.65 6.87
CA SER A 154 -12.47 16.32 6.14
C SER A 154 -12.80 16.77 4.73
N GLY A 155 -13.96 16.37 4.18
CA GLY A 155 -14.31 16.54 2.77
C GLY A 155 -13.63 15.52 1.83
N PHE A 156 -12.79 14.62 2.36
CA PHE A 156 -12.13 13.58 1.59
C PHE A 156 -13.01 12.34 1.47
N ASP A 157 -13.15 11.86 0.23
CA ASP A 157 -13.82 10.60 -0.11
C ASP A 157 -12.77 9.55 -0.47
N CYS A 158 -12.92 8.31 0.00
CA CYS A 158 -12.05 7.20 -0.38
C CYS A 158 -12.82 5.89 -0.44
N GLU A 159 -12.88 5.30 -1.62
CA GLU A 159 -13.39 3.95 -1.85
C GLU A 159 -12.19 3.02 -2.15
N LEU A 160 -12.20 1.85 -1.53
CA LEU A 160 -11.14 0.84 -1.66
C LEU A 160 -11.75 -0.50 -2.03
N TYR A 161 -11.21 -1.14 -3.08
CA TYR A 161 -11.67 -2.41 -3.60
C TYR A 161 -10.53 -3.42 -3.69
N VAL A 162 -10.86 -4.71 -3.50
CA VAL A 162 -9.93 -5.82 -3.74
C VAL A 162 -10.30 -6.47 -5.06
N GLN A 163 -9.35 -6.56 -5.97
CA GLN A 163 -9.52 -7.20 -7.26
C GLN A 163 -8.57 -8.39 -7.40
N PRO A 164 -9.09 -9.63 -7.49
CA PRO A 164 -8.23 -10.79 -7.71
C PRO A 164 -7.76 -10.85 -9.15
N GLY A 165 -6.50 -11.22 -9.34
CA GLY A 165 -5.94 -11.64 -10.61
C GLY A 165 -6.31 -13.08 -10.98
N ALA A 166 -5.87 -13.52 -12.14
CA ALA A 166 -6.13 -14.86 -12.68
C ALA A 166 -4.92 -15.82 -12.63
N GLY A 167 -3.95 -15.57 -11.74
CA GLY A 167 -2.80 -16.46 -11.51
C GLY A 167 -1.64 -16.29 -12.51
N ALA A 168 -1.58 -15.18 -13.24
CA ALA A 168 -0.48 -14.93 -14.17
C ALA A 168 0.66 -14.13 -13.51
N TYR A 169 1.85 -14.70 -13.40
CA TYR A 169 3.07 -14.05 -12.86
C TYR A 169 3.33 -12.66 -13.46
N ILE A 170 3.12 -12.54 -14.79
CA ILE A 170 3.37 -11.26 -15.50
C ILE A 170 2.51 -10.11 -14.98
N CYS A 171 1.37 -10.37 -14.32
CA CYS A 171 0.52 -9.35 -13.73
C CYS A 171 1.14 -8.70 -12.48
N GLY A 172 2.30 -9.17 -12.00
CA GLY A 172 3.16 -8.45 -11.08
C GLY A 172 3.89 -7.24 -11.69
N GLU A 173 4.05 -7.19 -13.03
CA GLU A 173 4.52 -6.00 -13.73
C GLU A 173 3.42 -4.94 -13.73
N GLU A 174 3.77 -3.68 -13.41
CA GLU A 174 2.76 -2.63 -13.12
C GLU A 174 1.78 -2.36 -14.27
N THR A 175 2.20 -2.47 -15.53
CA THR A 175 1.32 -2.20 -16.68
C THR A 175 0.51 -3.42 -17.10
N ALA A 176 1.03 -4.63 -16.95
CA ALA A 176 0.29 -5.86 -17.13
C ALA A 176 -0.81 -6.00 -16.05
N LEU A 177 -0.51 -5.60 -14.82
CA LEU A 177 -1.48 -5.48 -13.74
C LEU A 177 -2.62 -4.54 -14.11
N LEU A 178 -2.31 -3.35 -14.67
CA LEU A 178 -3.33 -2.39 -15.09
C LEU A 178 -4.20 -2.94 -16.23
N GLU A 179 -3.61 -3.61 -17.23
CA GLU A 179 -4.38 -4.29 -18.28
C GLU A 179 -5.34 -5.34 -17.71
N SER A 180 -4.86 -6.16 -16.75
CA SER A 180 -5.69 -7.15 -16.08
C SER A 180 -6.81 -6.52 -15.26
N LEU A 181 -6.52 -5.43 -14.54
CA LEU A 181 -7.51 -4.68 -13.76
C LEU A 181 -8.58 -4.03 -14.67
N GLU A 182 -8.22 -3.69 -15.90
CA GLU A 182 -9.15 -3.21 -16.94
C GLU A 182 -9.98 -4.34 -17.59
N GLY A 183 -9.83 -5.59 -17.15
CA GLY A 183 -10.52 -6.75 -17.70
C GLY A 183 -9.94 -7.27 -19.03
N LYS A 184 -8.71 -6.87 -19.35
CA LYS A 184 -7.98 -7.30 -20.55
C LYS A 184 -6.96 -8.38 -20.22
N ARG A 185 -6.38 -8.99 -21.26
CA ARG A 185 -5.22 -9.87 -21.08
C ARG A 185 -4.05 -9.05 -20.51
N GLY A 186 -3.37 -9.58 -19.48
CA GLY A 186 -2.28 -8.92 -18.76
C GLY A 186 -0.99 -8.82 -19.59
N ASN A 187 -1.04 -8.09 -20.69
CA ASN A 187 0.15 -7.81 -21.51
C ASN A 187 0.76 -6.48 -21.05
N PRO A 188 2.09 -6.42 -20.80
CA PRO A 188 2.75 -5.17 -20.47
C PRO A 188 2.59 -4.11 -21.57
N ARG A 189 2.46 -2.85 -21.15
CA ARG A 189 2.44 -1.70 -22.06
C ARG A 189 3.84 -1.21 -22.36
N ILE A 190 4.05 -0.66 -23.55
CA ILE A 190 5.28 0.06 -23.88
C ILE A 190 5.34 1.36 -23.09
N LYS A 191 6.46 1.67 -22.49
CA LYS A 191 6.74 2.95 -21.78
C LYS A 191 7.79 3.74 -22.57
N PRO A 192 7.65 5.06 -22.70
CA PRO A 192 6.56 5.93 -22.26
C PRO A 192 5.26 5.75 -23.08
N PRO A 193 4.07 6.16 -22.60
CA PRO A 193 3.86 6.89 -21.35
C PRO A 193 3.90 5.99 -20.10
N PHE A 194 4.38 6.54 -18.99
CA PHE A 194 4.35 5.86 -17.68
C PHE A 194 2.97 5.94 -17.04
N PRO A 195 2.61 4.99 -16.15
CA PRO A 195 1.30 4.99 -15.47
C PRO A 195 0.96 6.27 -14.73
N ALA A 196 1.95 6.99 -14.20
CA ALA A 196 1.75 8.29 -13.55
C ALA A 196 1.13 9.35 -14.46
N VAL A 197 1.22 9.16 -15.79
CA VAL A 197 0.60 10.03 -16.81
C VAL A 197 -0.60 9.34 -17.46
N LYS A 198 -0.48 8.05 -17.81
CA LYS A 198 -1.51 7.27 -18.50
C LYS A 198 -1.53 5.83 -17.99
N GLY A 199 -2.24 5.61 -16.89
CA GLY A 199 -2.38 4.30 -16.23
C GLY A 199 -3.75 3.67 -16.42
N LEU A 200 -4.43 3.36 -15.32
CA LEU A 200 -5.73 2.67 -15.27
C LEU A 200 -6.80 3.47 -16.04
N TRP A 201 -7.45 2.82 -17.01
CA TRP A 201 -8.42 3.44 -17.93
C TRP A 201 -7.92 4.74 -18.58
N GLY A 202 -6.61 4.82 -18.85
CA GLY A 202 -5.98 6.00 -19.43
C GLY A 202 -5.78 7.16 -18.47
N CYS A 203 -6.11 7.00 -17.18
CA CYS A 203 -6.00 8.02 -16.15
C CYS A 203 -4.68 7.93 -15.38
N PRO A 204 -4.17 9.03 -14.80
CA PRO A 204 -2.96 9.01 -13.98
C PRO A 204 -3.08 8.02 -12.81
N THR A 205 -2.10 7.14 -12.67
CA THR A 205 -2.14 6.05 -11.69
C THR A 205 -0.77 5.84 -11.03
N VAL A 206 -0.77 5.68 -9.72
CA VAL A 206 0.40 5.21 -8.96
C VAL A 206 0.20 3.76 -8.57
N VAL A 207 1.15 2.91 -8.93
CA VAL A 207 1.19 1.51 -8.51
C VAL A 207 2.30 1.34 -7.47
N ASN A 208 1.99 0.82 -6.28
CA ASN A 208 2.96 0.53 -5.23
C ASN A 208 2.74 -0.87 -4.65
N ASN A 209 3.83 -1.52 -4.24
CA ASN A 209 3.80 -2.80 -3.55
C ASN A 209 3.19 -2.68 -2.14
N VAL A 210 2.65 -3.78 -1.59
CA VAL A 210 2.01 -3.88 -0.26
C VAL A 210 2.89 -3.33 0.86
N GLU A 211 4.13 -3.83 0.99
CA GLU A 211 5.06 -3.38 2.03
C GLU A 211 5.40 -1.89 1.90
N THR A 212 5.48 -1.39 0.66
CA THR A 212 5.71 0.04 0.41
C THR A 212 4.56 0.89 0.94
N ILE A 213 3.32 0.50 0.68
CA ILE A 213 2.12 1.19 1.18
C ILE A 213 2.04 1.10 2.70
N ALA A 214 2.25 -0.08 3.29
CA ALA A 214 2.26 -0.25 4.74
C ALA A 214 3.31 0.64 5.44
N ALA A 215 4.47 0.84 4.80
CA ALA A 215 5.55 1.68 5.35
C ALA A 215 5.19 3.18 5.40
N VAL A 216 4.17 3.64 4.69
CA VAL A 216 3.71 5.03 4.78
C VAL A 216 3.10 5.34 6.15
N VAL A 217 2.49 4.36 6.81
CA VAL A 217 1.84 4.54 8.12
C VAL A 217 2.84 5.02 9.19
N PRO A 218 3.94 4.33 9.49
CA PRO A 218 4.92 4.84 10.45
C PRO A 218 5.60 6.13 9.98
N ILE A 219 5.77 6.37 8.67
CA ILE A 219 6.32 7.63 8.17
C ILE A 219 5.41 8.80 8.53
N VAL A 220 4.10 8.66 8.36
CA VAL A 220 3.14 9.73 8.73
C VAL A 220 3.02 9.87 10.24
N ASN A 221 3.05 8.78 11.01
CA ASN A 221 2.98 8.83 12.47
C ASN A 221 4.18 9.53 13.09
N ASP A 222 5.37 9.07 12.75
CA ASP A 222 6.61 9.42 13.45
C ASP A 222 7.41 10.53 12.72
N GLY A 223 7.14 10.74 11.44
CA GLY A 223 7.87 11.66 10.56
C GLY A 223 8.88 10.96 9.66
N GLY A 224 9.12 11.57 8.48
CA GLY A 224 10.04 11.05 7.47
C GLY A 224 11.48 10.96 7.98
N ASP A 225 11.93 11.97 8.74
CA ASP A 225 13.29 12.01 9.29
C ASP A 225 13.54 10.88 10.31
N GLU A 226 12.53 10.54 11.14
CA GLU A 226 12.65 9.43 12.10
C GLU A 226 12.72 8.07 11.38
N TYR A 227 11.93 7.91 10.32
CA TYR A 227 12.01 6.72 9.48
C TYR A 227 13.37 6.61 8.77
N ALA A 228 13.94 7.73 8.31
CA ALA A 228 15.24 7.77 7.63
C ALA A 228 16.41 7.36 8.52
N LYS A 229 16.29 7.51 9.85
CA LYS A 229 17.31 7.07 10.82
C LYS A 229 17.38 5.54 10.95
N ILE A 230 16.36 4.82 10.46
CA ILE A 230 16.33 3.35 10.46
C ILE A 230 16.98 2.86 9.17
N GLY A 231 17.85 1.88 9.27
CA GLY A 231 18.57 1.31 8.13
C GLY A 231 20.02 1.74 8.03
N VAL A 232 20.62 1.58 6.84
CA VAL A 232 22.03 1.86 6.61
C VAL A 232 22.22 2.65 5.31
N GLY A 233 22.90 3.77 5.37
CA GLY A 233 23.25 4.61 4.22
C GLY A 233 21.99 5.05 3.45
N LYS A 234 21.92 4.75 2.15
CA LYS A 234 20.77 5.09 1.29
C LYS A 234 19.62 4.08 1.37
N SER A 235 19.73 3.03 2.21
CA SER A 235 18.71 1.99 2.40
C SER A 235 17.97 2.24 3.71
N THR A 236 17.07 3.21 3.70
CA THR A 236 16.30 3.64 4.87
C THR A 236 15.14 2.71 5.17
N GLY A 237 14.70 2.74 6.43
CA GLY A 237 13.62 1.93 6.96
C GLY A 237 13.97 0.44 7.08
N THR A 238 12.95 -0.34 7.39
CA THR A 238 13.06 -1.81 7.44
C THR A 238 12.72 -2.42 6.07
N LYS A 239 13.08 -3.68 5.89
CA LYS A 239 12.66 -4.53 4.77
C LYS A 239 12.19 -5.86 5.32
N LEU A 240 11.08 -6.35 4.81
CA LEU A 240 10.62 -7.70 5.07
C LEU A 240 11.31 -8.67 4.10
N MET A 241 11.76 -9.78 4.63
CA MET A 241 12.42 -10.84 3.87
C MET A 241 11.73 -12.16 4.16
N SER A 242 11.29 -12.86 3.10
CA SER A 242 10.79 -14.22 3.24
C SER A 242 11.97 -15.19 3.34
N ALA A 243 11.92 -16.07 4.31
CA ALA A 243 12.95 -17.08 4.53
C ALA A 243 12.29 -18.45 4.70
N CYS A 244 12.59 -19.40 3.81
CA CYS A 244 12.04 -20.76 3.86
C CYS A 244 13.08 -21.78 3.38
N GLY A 245 12.77 -23.06 3.55
CA GLY A 245 13.66 -24.17 3.22
C GLY A 245 14.41 -24.69 4.42
N ASN A 246 15.65 -25.15 4.23
CA ASN A 246 16.48 -25.77 5.29
C ASN A 246 17.11 -24.72 6.21
N LEU A 247 16.28 -24.08 7.02
CA LEU A 247 16.63 -23.00 7.94
C LEU A 247 16.18 -23.32 9.37
N ASN A 248 16.96 -22.84 10.36
CA ASN A 248 16.61 -23.00 11.77
C ASN A 248 15.36 -22.18 12.18
N LYS A 249 15.11 -21.06 11.51
CA LYS A 249 13.95 -20.15 11.77
C LYS A 249 13.38 -19.66 10.44
N PRO A 250 12.50 -20.42 9.79
CA PRO A 250 11.76 -19.95 8.64
C PRO A 250 10.70 -18.90 9.03
N GLY A 251 10.29 -18.05 8.06
CA GLY A 251 9.26 -17.05 8.29
C GLY A 251 9.55 -15.72 7.57
N VAL A 252 8.98 -14.63 8.09
CA VAL A 252 9.19 -13.26 7.63
C VAL A 252 9.81 -12.43 8.74
#